data_36414670f7423959e016831eb2b9af11
#
_entry.id   36414670f7423959e016831eb2b9af11
#
_cell.length_a   1.000
_cell.length_b   1.000
_cell.length_c   1.000
_cell.angle_alpha   90.00
_cell.angle_beta   90.00
_cell.angle_gamma   90.00
#
_symmetry.space_group_name_H-M   'P 1'
#
loop_
_entity.id
_entity.type
_entity.pdbx_description
1 polymer ?
#
loop_
_entity_poly.entity_id
_entity_poly.type
_entity_poly.pdbx_seq_one_letter_code
_entity_poly.pdbx_strand_id
1 'polypeptide(L)'
;MSLFLGYIHHLMYEKILFQEELLTSLLDLTDEDEKISLSKDLDKEFPIEKGDLKDIIDEGNIHGWLDERVRRSENRLAKAVGVLLKDFDIEDLKNKFYDFGKSYEAGDTPGEAFNFITSKFLDGMPCDHSLMIVKNDEDEFVFEVVRDLHRDIWANYVNPDLYWDLRDAFIGGSLENSGLKYEKINETYVIRKWINGYFKIYDWILGRWARRNFSFLQ
;
A
#
# COMPACT_ATOMS: atom_id res chain seq x y z
N MET A 1 -24.64 9.18 -7.84
CA MET A 1 -24.25 7.92 -7.21
C MET A 1 -24.45 6.81 -8.22
N SER A 2 -23.48 5.91 -8.37
CA SER A 2 -23.64 4.75 -9.26
C SER A 2 -24.63 3.78 -8.64
N LEU A 3 -25.70 3.45 -9.36
CA LEU A 3 -26.71 2.45 -8.96
C LEU A 3 -26.28 1.01 -9.34
N PHE A 4 -25.10 0.85 -9.92
CA PHE A 4 -24.63 -0.44 -10.40
C PHE A 4 -23.20 -0.69 -9.94
N LEU A 5 -22.89 -1.94 -9.59
CA LEU A 5 -21.55 -2.42 -9.34
C LEU A 5 -20.70 -2.28 -10.60
N GLY A 6 -19.73 -1.37 -10.57
CA GLY A 6 -18.74 -1.20 -11.63
C GLY A 6 -17.39 -1.76 -11.23
N TYR A 7 -16.46 -1.81 -12.19
CA TYR A 7 -15.08 -2.30 -12.02
C TYR A 7 -14.40 -1.73 -10.76
N ILE A 8 -14.56 -0.44 -10.48
CA ILE A 8 -13.91 0.22 -9.35
C ILE A 8 -14.36 -0.35 -7.99
N HIS A 9 -15.63 -0.75 -7.85
CA HIS A 9 -16.16 -1.31 -6.61
C HIS A 9 -15.56 -2.71 -6.35
N HIS A 10 -15.43 -3.53 -7.39
CA HIS A 10 -14.75 -4.82 -7.31
C HIS A 10 -13.28 -4.64 -6.95
N LEU A 11 -12.58 -3.71 -7.62
CA LEU A 11 -11.18 -3.40 -7.31
C LEU A 11 -10.98 -2.98 -5.85
N MET A 12 -11.86 -2.12 -5.31
CA MET A 12 -11.79 -1.72 -3.90
C MET A 12 -12.02 -2.89 -2.95
N TYR A 13 -12.96 -3.78 -3.27
CA TYR A 13 -13.19 -4.97 -2.47
C TYR A 13 -12.01 -5.95 -2.53
N GLU A 14 -11.41 -6.15 -3.70
CA GLU A 14 -10.19 -6.95 -3.87
C GLU A 14 -9.02 -6.41 -3.04
N LYS A 15 -8.86 -5.09 -2.95
CA LYS A 15 -7.85 -4.45 -2.08
C LYS A 15 -8.12 -4.72 -0.60
N ILE A 16 -9.38 -4.69 -0.17
CA ILE A 16 -9.75 -5.04 1.21
C ILE A 16 -9.38 -6.50 1.49
N LEU A 17 -9.71 -7.42 0.60
CA LEU A 17 -9.37 -8.84 0.75
C LEU A 17 -7.85 -9.05 0.75
N PHE A 18 -7.12 -8.36 -0.11
CA PHE A 18 -5.66 -8.40 -0.13
C PHE A 18 -5.05 -7.93 1.20
N GLN A 19 -5.58 -6.85 1.80
CA GLN A 19 -5.10 -6.38 3.10
C GLN A 19 -5.40 -7.40 4.22
N GLU A 20 -6.50 -8.16 4.12
CA GLU A 20 -6.80 -9.26 5.04
C GLU A 20 -5.85 -10.47 4.85
N GLU A 21 -5.43 -10.75 3.62
CA GLU A 21 -4.39 -11.77 3.34
C GLU A 21 -3.04 -11.34 3.91
N LEU A 22 -2.67 -10.08 3.74
CA LEU A 22 -1.46 -9.49 4.29
C LEU A 22 -1.47 -9.52 5.83
N LEU A 23 -2.59 -9.16 6.45
CA LEU A 23 -2.79 -9.29 7.90
C LEU A 23 -2.63 -10.75 8.35
N THR A 24 -3.22 -11.70 7.64
CA THR A 24 -3.12 -13.12 7.97
C THR A 24 -1.65 -13.58 7.92
N SER A 25 -0.91 -13.18 6.88
CA SER A 25 0.52 -13.47 6.79
C SER A 25 1.33 -12.85 7.95
N LEU A 26 0.98 -11.64 8.38
CA LEU A 26 1.64 -10.98 9.49
C LEU A 26 1.40 -11.73 10.82
N LEU A 27 0.19 -12.24 11.05
CA LEU A 27 -0.15 -13.03 12.23
C LEU A 27 0.61 -14.37 12.32
N ASP A 28 1.19 -14.86 11.22
CA ASP A 28 2.08 -16.03 11.23
C ASP A 28 3.42 -15.78 11.96
N LEU A 29 3.67 -14.58 12.46
CA LEU A 29 4.76 -14.30 13.41
C LEU A 29 4.50 -14.88 14.80
N THR A 30 3.22 -14.99 15.19
CA THR A 30 2.82 -15.50 16.52
C THR A 30 2.60 -17.01 16.49
N ASP A 31 2.50 -17.61 17.67
CA ASP A 31 2.04 -18.98 17.78
C ASP A 31 0.53 -19.10 17.44
N GLU A 32 0.04 -20.35 17.31
CA GLU A 32 -1.32 -20.60 16.84
C GLU A 32 -2.39 -20.10 17.84
N ASP A 33 -2.12 -20.16 19.13
CA ASP A 33 -3.07 -19.72 20.17
C ASP A 33 -3.18 -18.19 20.18
N GLU A 34 -2.08 -17.47 20.09
CA GLU A 34 -2.05 -16.01 19.98
C GLU A 34 -2.68 -15.54 18.67
N LYS A 35 -2.36 -16.19 17.55
CA LYS A 35 -2.97 -15.91 16.24
C LYS A 35 -4.48 -16.02 16.28
N ILE A 36 -5.01 -17.12 16.84
CA ILE A 36 -6.46 -17.33 16.99
C ILE A 36 -7.08 -16.27 17.91
N SER A 37 -6.43 -15.96 19.02
CA SER A 37 -6.91 -14.95 19.96
C SER A 37 -7.00 -13.57 19.34
N LEU A 38 -5.92 -13.11 18.70
CA LEU A 38 -5.87 -11.80 18.05
C LEU A 38 -6.85 -11.71 16.87
N SER A 39 -6.96 -12.77 16.06
CA SER A 39 -7.94 -12.82 14.97
C SER A 39 -9.38 -12.66 15.48
N LYS A 40 -9.75 -13.36 16.57
CA LYS A 40 -11.09 -13.23 17.19
C LYS A 40 -11.37 -11.83 17.72
N ASP A 41 -10.38 -11.19 18.32
CA ASP A 41 -10.53 -9.82 18.83
C ASP A 41 -10.72 -8.83 17.68
N LEU A 42 -9.97 -8.98 16.59
CA LEU A 42 -10.11 -8.17 15.37
C LEU A 42 -11.48 -8.40 14.71
N ASP A 43 -11.93 -9.66 14.59
CA ASP A 43 -13.22 -10.00 14.00
C ASP A 43 -14.40 -9.45 14.81
N LYS A 44 -14.27 -9.41 16.14
CA LYS A 44 -15.28 -8.85 17.04
C LYS A 44 -15.36 -7.33 16.93
N GLU A 45 -14.24 -6.65 16.81
CA GLU A 45 -14.18 -5.19 16.84
C GLU A 45 -14.40 -4.59 15.45
N PHE A 46 -13.80 -5.20 14.43
CA PHE A 46 -13.82 -4.74 13.04
C PHE A 46 -14.18 -5.90 12.09
N PRO A 47 -15.44 -6.35 12.08
CA PRO A 47 -15.83 -7.49 11.24
C PRO A 47 -15.71 -7.16 9.76
N ILE A 48 -15.14 -8.10 8.98
CA ILE A 48 -15.07 -8.05 7.52
C ILE A 48 -15.81 -9.24 6.95
N GLU A 49 -16.85 -8.96 6.18
CA GLU A 49 -17.61 -9.97 5.47
C GLU A 49 -16.80 -10.46 4.26
N LYS A 50 -16.71 -11.78 4.07
CA LYS A 50 -16.07 -12.44 2.93
C LYS A 50 -17.13 -13.15 2.11
N GLY A 51 -17.05 -13.01 0.78
CA GLY A 51 -17.98 -13.63 -0.15
C GLY A 51 -17.97 -12.97 -1.51
N ASP A 52 -18.92 -13.35 -2.37
CA ASP A 52 -19.10 -12.63 -3.64
C ASP A 52 -19.66 -11.23 -3.33
N LEU A 53 -19.00 -10.19 -3.84
CA LEU A 53 -19.34 -8.81 -3.55
C LEU A 53 -20.83 -8.50 -3.81
N LYS A 54 -21.39 -9.04 -4.88
CA LYS A 54 -22.80 -8.83 -5.25
C LYS A 54 -23.80 -9.37 -4.21
N ASP A 55 -23.38 -10.38 -3.42
CA ASP A 55 -24.26 -11.05 -2.44
C ASP A 55 -24.19 -10.39 -1.04
N ILE A 56 -23.14 -9.59 -0.78
CA ILE A 56 -22.87 -9.01 0.54
C ILE A 56 -22.95 -7.49 0.59
N ILE A 57 -22.89 -6.82 -0.56
CA ILE A 57 -22.86 -5.36 -0.63
C ILE A 57 -24.24 -4.76 -0.39
N ASP A 58 -24.28 -3.60 0.27
CA ASP A 58 -25.49 -2.78 0.31
C ASP A 58 -25.65 -2.01 -1.00
N GLU A 59 -26.48 -2.54 -1.91
CA GLU A 59 -26.77 -1.89 -3.21
C GLU A 59 -27.40 -0.49 -3.05
N GLY A 60 -28.07 -0.22 -1.93
CA GLY A 60 -28.62 1.10 -1.62
C GLY A 60 -27.58 2.13 -1.24
N ASN A 61 -26.40 1.69 -0.78
CA ASN A 61 -25.29 2.55 -0.35
C ASN A 61 -23.91 1.95 -0.63
N ILE A 62 -23.64 1.61 -1.88
CA ILE A 62 -22.41 0.95 -2.33
C ILE A 62 -21.13 1.64 -1.79
N HIS A 63 -21.04 2.97 -1.96
CA HIS A 63 -19.85 3.72 -1.55
C HIS A 63 -19.67 3.76 -0.02
N GLY A 64 -20.75 3.98 0.72
CA GLY A 64 -20.68 3.99 2.20
C GLY A 64 -20.35 2.61 2.75
N TRP A 65 -20.87 1.55 2.12
CA TRP A 65 -20.55 0.18 2.49
C TRP A 65 -19.05 -0.13 2.28
N LEU A 66 -18.49 0.24 1.14
CA LEU A 66 -17.06 0.07 0.84
C LEU A 66 -16.19 0.92 1.76
N ASP A 67 -16.51 2.20 1.96
CA ASP A 67 -15.75 3.10 2.85
C ASP A 67 -15.66 2.53 4.28
N GLU A 68 -16.76 1.98 4.78
CA GLU A 68 -16.77 1.36 6.09
C GLU A 68 -15.84 0.13 6.17
N ARG A 69 -15.82 -0.73 5.11
CA ARG A 69 -14.93 -1.91 5.08
C ARG A 69 -13.47 -1.53 4.91
N VAL A 70 -13.18 -0.52 4.11
CA VAL A 70 -11.83 0.06 4.03
C VAL A 70 -11.37 0.50 5.42
N ARG A 71 -12.18 1.27 6.15
CA ARG A 71 -11.82 1.72 7.51
C ARG A 71 -11.65 0.57 8.49
N ARG A 72 -12.49 -0.46 8.41
CA ARG A 72 -12.36 -1.66 9.26
C ARG A 72 -11.06 -2.39 8.97
N SER A 73 -10.75 -2.65 7.70
CA SER A 73 -9.53 -3.34 7.29
C SER A 73 -8.27 -2.55 7.69
N GLU A 74 -8.26 -1.23 7.53
CA GLU A 74 -7.19 -0.35 8.00
C GLU A 74 -6.99 -0.43 9.53
N ASN A 75 -8.09 -0.36 10.32
CA ASN A 75 -8.00 -0.50 11.77
C ASN A 75 -7.50 -1.87 12.19
N ARG A 76 -7.91 -2.95 11.51
CA ARG A 76 -7.45 -4.31 11.77
C ARG A 76 -5.93 -4.43 11.61
N LEU A 77 -5.40 -3.97 10.47
CA LEU A 77 -3.98 -4.05 10.18
C LEU A 77 -3.18 -3.18 11.16
N ALA A 78 -3.55 -1.92 11.35
CA ALA A 78 -2.86 -1.00 12.25
C ALA A 78 -2.87 -1.49 13.71
N LYS A 79 -4.00 -2.04 14.19
CA LYS A 79 -4.12 -2.61 15.54
C LYS A 79 -3.25 -3.86 15.68
N ALA A 80 -3.25 -4.75 14.69
CA ALA A 80 -2.41 -5.95 14.71
C ALA A 80 -0.92 -5.60 14.78
N VAL A 81 -0.47 -4.63 13.96
CA VAL A 81 0.89 -4.10 14.01
C VAL A 81 1.22 -3.57 15.41
N GLY A 82 0.31 -2.80 16.02
CA GLY A 82 0.51 -2.26 17.38
C GLY A 82 0.56 -3.33 18.47
N VAL A 83 -0.14 -4.46 18.28
CA VAL A 83 -0.06 -5.60 19.22
C VAL A 83 1.27 -6.34 19.04
N LEU A 84 1.63 -6.65 17.79
CA LEU A 84 2.84 -7.41 17.46
C LEU A 84 4.14 -6.69 17.85
N LEU A 85 4.17 -5.36 17.76
CA LEU A 85 5.34 -4.56 18.17
C LEU A 85 5.64 -4.58 19.68
N LYS A 86 4.85 -5.30 20.49
CA LYS A 86 5.16 -5.54 21.89
C LYS A 86 6.17 -6.68 22.06
N ASP A 87 6.17 -7.64 21.14
CA ASP A 87 6.92 -8.89 21.22
C ASP A 87 7.91 -9.06 20.07
N PHE A 88 7.72 -8.35 18.95
CA PHE A 88 8.55 -8.36 17.74
C PHE A 88 9.08 -6.97 17.44
N ASP A 89 10.22 -6.89 16.78
CA ASP A 89 10.72 -5.61 16.31
C ASP A 89 10.16 -5.24 14.91
N ILE A 90 10.39 -4.01 14.46
CA ILE A 90 9.87 -3.53 13.18
C ILE A 90 10.49 -4.28 12.00
N GLU A 91 11.72 -4.77 12.12
CA GLU A 91 12.38 -5.50 11.04
C GLU A 91 11.77 -6.90 10.86
N ASP A 92 11.28 -7.53 11.93
CA ASP A 92 10.53 -8.79 11.83
C ASP A 92 9.25 -8.58 10.99
N LEU A 93 8.50 -7.51 11.26
CA LEU A 93 7.30 -7.17 10.52
C LEU A 93 7.62 -6.82 9.06
N LYS A 94 8.66 -6.04 8.80
CA LYS A 94 9.12 -5.70 7.45
C LYS A 94 9.54 -6.94 6.67
N ASN A 95 10.24 -7.87 7.30
CA ASN A 95 10.63 -9.12 6.69
C ASN A 95 9.41 -9.96 6.27
N LYS A 96 8.36 -9.98 7.11
CA LYS A 96 7.09 -10.65 6.76
C LYS A 96 6.40 -9.99 5.55
N PHE A 97 6.34 -8.67 5.51
CA PHE A 97 5.78 -7.95 4.36
C PHE A 97 6.60 -8.18 3.09
N TYR A 98 7.93 -8.18 3.21
CA TYR A 98 8.83 -8.45 2.11
C TYR A 98 8.65 -9.88 1.57
N ASP A 99 8.65 -10.89 2.45
CA ASP A 99 8.46 -12.29 2.06
C ASP A 99 7.06 -12.53 1.45
N PHE A 100 6.04 -11.87 1.97
CA PHE A 100 4.72 -11.91 1.37
C PHE A 100 4.73 -11.26 -0.02
N GLY A 101 5.45 -10.15 -0.19
CA GLY A 101 5.65 -9.48 -1.48
C GLY A 101 6.31 -10.40 -2.52
N LYS A 102 7.27 -11.25 -2.12
CA LYS A 102 7.95 -12.21 -3.01
C LYS A 102 7.03 -13.25 -3.61
N SER A 103 5.86 -13.49 -3.05
CA SER A 103 4.85 -14.39 -3.62
C SER A 103 4.10 -13.79 -4.82
N TYR A 104 4.39 -12.52 -5.15
CA TYR A 104 3.78 -11.78 -6.26
C TYR A 104 4.82 -11.37 -7.29
N GLU A 105 4.38 -11.19 -8.53
CA GLU A 105 5.14 -10.61 -9.62
C GLU A 105 4.53 -9.25 -9.98
N ALA A 106 5.27 -8.17 -9.74
CA ALA A 106 4.77 -6.81 -9.96
C ALA A 106 4.84 -6.36 -11.44
N GLY A 107 5.32 -7.21 -12.35
CA GLY A 107 5.52 -6.91 -13.77
C GLY A 107 6.95 -6.55 -14.11
N ASP A 108 7.22 -6.44 -15.43
CA ASP A 108 8.57 -6.27 -15.99
C ASP A 108 8.86 -4.81 -16.42
N THR A 109 7.86 -3.94 -16.35
CA THR A 109 8.00 -2.52 -16.69
C THR A 109 7.63 -1.63 -15.50
N PRO A 110 8.22 -0.42 -15.40
CA PRO A 110 7.87 0.52 -14.32
C PRO A 110 6.37 0.84 -14.24
N GLY A 111 5.70 0.94 -15.39
CA GLY A 111 4.25 1.19 -15.44
C GLY A 111 3.41 0.00 -14.95
N GLU A 112 3.79 -1.23 -15.30
CA GLU A 112 3.13 -2.45 -14.79
C GLU A 112 3.30 -2.56 -13.27
N ALA A 113 4.51 -2.32 -12.76
CA ALA A 113 4.79 -2.34 -11.34
C ALA A 113 3.96 -1.28 -10.58
N PHE A 114 3.85 -0.06 -11.10
CA PHE A 114 2.97 0.96 -10.52
C PHE A 114 1.49 0.52 -10.51
N ASN A 115 0.99 -0.04 -11.62
CA ASN A 115 -0.39 -0.54 -11.70
C ASN A 115 -0.62 -1.70 -10.72
N PHE A 116 0.34 -2.61 -10.58
CA PHE A 116 0.30 -3.68 -9.59
C PHE A 116 0.18 -3.10 -8.17
N ILE A 117 1.10 -2.21 -7.77
CA ILE A 117 1.10 -1.57 -6.44
C ILE A 117 -0.25 -0.91 -6.16
N THR A 118 -0.74 -0.10 -7.10
CA THR A 118 -2.01 0.62 -6.92
C THR A 118 -3.24 -0.29 -6.99
N SER A 119 -3.12 -1.51 -7.51
CA SER A 119 -4.18 -2.52 -7.45
C SER A 119 -4.26 -3.26 -6.12
N LYS A 120 -3.23 -3.17 -5.26
CA LYS A 120 -3.12 -3.91 -4.01
C LYS A 120 -3.45 -3.05 -2.79
N PHE A 121 -2.87 -1.86 -2.70
CA PHE A 121 -3.00 -1.02 -1.51
C PHE A 121 -4.23 -0.11 -1.53
N LEU A 122 -4.76 0.17 -0.34
CA LEU A 122 -5.91 1.07 -0.12
C LEU A 122 -5.50 2.56 -0.17
N ASP A 123 -4.56 2.91 -1.03
CA ASP A 123 -4.02 4.27 -1.21
C ASP A 123 -5.05 5.26 -1.81
N GLY A 124 -6.31 4.92 -1.81
CA GLY A 124 -7.42 5.73 -2.31
C GLY A 124 -7.95 5.30 -3.69
N MET A 125 -9.04 5.91 -4.06
CA MET A 125 -9.62 5.85 -5.41
C MET A 125 -9.08 6.99 -6.27
N PRO A 126 -9.21 6.94 -7.60
CA PRO A 126 -8.80 8.04 -8.47
C PRO A 126 -9.40 9.41 -8.10
N CYS A 127 -10.62 9.42 -7.51
CA CYS A 127 -11.28 10.64 -7.04
C CYS A 127 -10.67 11.23 -5.75
N ASP A 128 -9.89 10.46 -4.98
CA ASP A 128 -9.27 10.94 -3.75
C ASP A 128 -8.02 11.78 -4.02
N HIS A 129 -7.48 11.69 -5.24
CA HIS A 129 -6.28 12.40 -5.67
C HIS A 129 -5.11 12.23 -4.68
N SER A 130 -4.99 11.05 -4.09
CA SER A 130 -3.94 10.73 -3.10
C SER A 130 -2.56 10.58 -3.73
N LEU A 131 -2.51 10.18 -5.00
CA LEU A 131 -1.29 10.00 -5.78
C LEU A 131 -1.22 10.98 -6.95
N MET A 132 -0.03 11.52 -7.20
CA MET A 132 0.26 12.36 -8.36
C MET A 132 1.34 11.71 -9.21
N ILE A 133 1.02 11.42 -10.48
CA ILE A 133 2.00 10.92 -11.44
C ILE A 133 2.86 12.09 -11.93
N VAL A 134 4.17 12.00 -11.70
CA VAL A 134 5.16 13.02 -12.09
C VAL A 134 5.80 12.67 -13.42
N LYS A 135 6.07 11.37 -13.64
CA LYS A 135 6.72 10.86 -14.86
C LYS A 135 6.22 9.44 -15.14
N ASN A 136 6.00 9.14 -16.41
CA ASN A 136 5.67 7.80 -16.89
C ASN A 136 6.30 7.61 -18.28
N ASP A 137 7.40 6.85 -18.33
CA ASP A 137 8.03 6.43 -19.59
C ASP A 137 8.49 4.96 -19.51
N GLU A 138 9.13 4.47 -20.56
CA GLU A 138 9.54 3.05 -20.66
C GLU A 138 10.58 2.64 -19.61
N ASP A 139 11.39 3.57 -19.11
CA ASP A 139 12.52 3.30 -18.24
C ASP A 139 12.25 3.68 -16.78
N GLU A 140 11.28 4.59 -16.54
CA GLU A 140 11.03 5.15 -15.22
C GLU A 140 9.57 5.54 -15.03
N PHE A 141 9.02 5.21 -13.86
CA PHE A 141 7.75 5.70 -13.37
C PHE A 141 7.97 6.45 -12.05
N VAL A 142 7.55 7.72 -11.99
CA VAL A 142 7.73 8.58 -10.82
C VAL A 142 6.37 9.08 -10.35
N PHE A 143 6.09 8.92 -9.06
CA PHE A 143 4.86 9.40 -8.45
C PHE A 143 5.12 9.97 -7.05
N GLU A 144 4.19 10.80 -6.59
CA GLU A 144 4.20 11.39 -5.25
C GLU A 144 2.91 11.02 -4.52
N VAL A 145 3.02 10.76 -3.21
CA VAL A 145 1.89 10.68 -2.30
C VAL A 145 1.58 12.11 -1.85
N VAL A 146 0.49 12.67 -2.37
CA VAL A 146 0.10 14.06 -2.07
C VAL A 146 -0.92 14.16 -0.94
N ARG A 147 -1.53 13.02 -0.58
CA ARG A 147 -2.44 12.91 0.56
C ARG A 147 -2.29 11.55 1.22
N ASP A 148 -1.91 11.54 2.47
CA ASP A 148 -1.84 10.33 3.30
C ASP A 148 -3.23 10.02 3.86
N LEU A 149 -3.85 8.93 3.40
CA LEU A 149 -5.18 8.48 3.81
C LEU A 149 -5.13 7.55 5.02
N HIS A 150 -3.95 7.07 5.40
CA HIS A 150 -3.74 6.08 6.45
C HIS A 150 -3.44 6.71 7.81
N ARG A 151 -2.80 7.88 7.80
CA ARG A 151 -2.23 8.54 8.97
C ARG A 151 -3.16 8.61 10.18
N ASP A 152 -4.40 9.06 9.97
CA ASP A 152 -5.35 9.31 11.06
C ASP A 152 -5.80 8.00 11.74
N ILE A 153 -5.90 6.90 10.98
CA ILE A 153 -6.26 5.58 11.51
C ILE A 153 -5.06 4.97 12.23
N TRP A 154 -3.90 4.95 11.58
CA TRP A 154 -2.70 4.33 12.12
C TRP A 154 -2.19 5.03 13.39
N ALA A 155 -2.33 6.35 13.49
CA ALA A 155 -1.95 7.13 14.68
C ALA A 155 -2.69 6.72 15.97
N ASN A 156 -3.82 6.00 15.86
CA ASN A 156 -4.52 5.46 17.03
C ASN A 156 -3.81 4.25 17.66
N TYR A 157 -2.88 3.60 16.95
CA TYR A 157 -2.28 2.35 17.38
C TYR A 157 -0.75 2.41 17.43
N VAL A 158 -0.12 3.07 16.43
CA VAL A 158 1.33 3.13 16.26
C VAL A 158 1.76 4.44 15.62
N ASN A 159 3.09 4.64 15.45
CA ASN A 159 3.59 5.70 14.57
C ASN A 159 3.04 5.48 13.14
N PRO A 160 2.27 6.42 12.56
CA PRO A 160 1.64 6.24 11.27
C PRO A 160 2.63 6.07 10.11
N ASP A 161 3.88 6.53 10.24
CA ASP A 161 4.89 6.35 9.21
C ASP A 161 5.25 4.87 8.98
N LEU A 162 4.96 4.00 9.95
CA LEU A 162 5.15 2.55 9.82
C LEU A 162 4.31 1.92 8.71
N TYR A 163 3.14 2.48 8.37
CA TYR A 163 2.38 2.03 7.20
C TYR A 163 3.25 2.04 5.94
N TRP A 164 3.91 3.16 5.70
CA TRP A 164 4.75 3.34 4.52
C TRP A 164 5.98 2.44 4.53
N ASP A 165 6.62 2.26 5.69
CA ASP A 165 7.77 1.37 5.84
C ASP A 165 7.41 -0.09 5.52
N LEU A 166 6.26 -0.57 6.02
CA LEU A 166 5.76 -1.92 5.76
C LEU A 166 5.33 -2.10 4.30
N ARG A 167 4.61 -1.11 3.74
CA ARG A 167 4.23 -1.08 2.33
C ARG A 167 5.46 -1.12 1.41
N ASP A 168 6.48 -0.34 1.72
CA ASP A 168 7.72 -0.29 0.95
C ASP A 168 8.48 -1.63 1.01
N ALA A 169 8.45 -2.32 2.15
CA ALA A 169 9.00 -3.68 2.27
C ALA A 169 8.28 -4.68 1.36
N PHE A 170 6.93 -4.69 1.33
CA PHE A 170 6.16 -5.52 0.41
C PHE A 170 6.51 -5.24 -1.06
N ILE A 171 6.57 -3.96 -1.44
CA ILE A 171 6.93 -3.54 -2.81
C ILE A 171 8.33 -4.04 -3.16
N GLY A 172 9.29 -3.89 -2.25
CA GLY A 172 10.65 -4.41 -2.43
C GLY A 172 10.66 -5.91 -2.71
N GLY A 173 9.88 -6.69 -1.97
CA GLY A 173 9.73 -8.13 -2.18
C GLY A 173 9.11 -8.48 -3.54
N SER A 174 8.04 -7.78 -3.93
CA SER A 174 7.34 -8.04 -5.21
C SER A 174 8.17 -7.68 -6.45
N LEU A 175 9.21 -6.87 -6.29
CA LEU A 175 10.12 -6.47 -7.35
C LEU A 175 11.45 -7.22 -7.36
N GLU A 176 11.70 -8.12 -6.39
CA GLU A 176 13.01 -8.76 -6.21
C GLU A 176 13.57 -9.40 -7.49
N ASN A 177 12.71 -10.01 -8.31
CA ASN A 177 13.09 -10.73 -9.52
C ASN A 177 12.69 -10.01 -10.83
N SER A 178 12.15 -8.80 -10.76
CA SER A 178 11.59 -8.08 -11.92
C SER A 178 12.62 -7.35 -12.79
N GLY A 179 13.87 -7.21 -12.32
CA GLY A 179 14.85 -6.32 -12.95
C GLY A 179 14.50 -4.83 -12.80
N LEU A 180 13.55 -4.51 -11.93
CA LEU A 180 13.19 -3.13 -11.56
C LEU A 180 13.78 -2.77 -10.20
N LYS A 181 13.89 -1.46 -9.95
CA LYS A 181 14.28 -0.91 -8.66
C LYS A 181 13.24 0.08 -8.18
N TYR A 182 12.90 -0.03 -6.90
CA TYR A 182 12.00 0.88 -6.21
C TYR A 182 12.78 1.70 -5.18
N GLU A 183 12.58 3.00 -5.19
CA GLU A 183 13.26 3.92 -4.28
C GLU A 183 12.30 5.01 -3.83
N LYS A 184 12.42 5.42 -2.56
CA LYS A 184 11.73 6.57 -1.99
C LYS A 184 12.76 7.68 -1.73
N ILE A 185 12.50 8.86 -2.28
CA ILE A 185 13.33 10.05 -2.11
C ILE A 185 12.41 11.17 -1.62
N ASN A 186 12.40 11.42 -0.31
CA ASN A 186 11.40 12.26 0.36
C ASN A 186 9.98 11.76 0.06
N GLU A 187 9.09 12.61 -0.45
CA GLU A 187 7.71 12.27 -0.82
C GLU A 187 7.58 11.69 -2.24
N THR A 188 8.69 11.50 -2.94
CA THR A 188 8.72 11.02 -4.32
C THR A 188 9.12 9.55 -4.36
N TYR A 189 8.35 8.74 -5.06
CA TYR A 189 8.60 7.32 -5.30
C TYR A 189 9.01 7.11 -6.74
N VAL A 190 10.04 6.30 -6.94
CA VAL A 190 10.63 6.02 -8.26
C VAL A 190 10.69 4.51 -8.47
N ILE A 191 10.08 4.04 -9.55
CA ILE A 191 10.25 2.69 -10.07
C ILE A 191 10.99 2.80 -11.38
N ARG A 192 12.10 2.09 -11.54
CA ARG A 192 12.92 2.17 -12.77
C ARG A 192 13.55 0.83 -13.12
N LYS A 193 13.90 0.67 -14.41
CA LYS A 193 14.69 -0.45 -14.87
C LYS A 193 16.08 -0.43 -14.24
N TRP A 194 16.54 -1.59 -13.78
CA TRP A 194 17.90 -1.76 -13.33
C TRP A 194 18.82 -1.94 -14.55
N ILE A 195 19.55 -0.90 -14.91
CA ILE A 195 20.54 -0.94 -16.01
C ILE A 195 21.95 -1.01 -15.40
N ASN A 196 22.54 -2.21 -15.44
CA ASN A 196 23.98 -2.50 -15.22
C ASN A 196 24.77 -1.46 -14.40
N GLY A 197 24.54 -1.39 -13.09
CA GLY A 197 25.49 -0.80 -12.14
C GLY A 197 25.74 0.71 -12.20
N TYR A 198 25.10 1.48 -13.07
CA TYR A 198 25.28 2.93 -13.16
C TYR A 198 24.02 3.70 -12.77
N PHE A 199 24.16 4.49 -11.71
CA PHE A 199 23.16 5.42 -11.23
C PHE A 199 23.13 6.70 -12.08
N LYS A 200 22.01 6.98 -12.76
CA LYS A 200 21.67 8.33 -13.22
C LYS A 200 20.71 9.02 -12.22
N ILE A 201 21.06 9.02 -10.92
CA ILE A 201 20.25 9.73 -9.91
C ILE A 201 20.38 11.26 -10.04
N TYR A 202 21.46 11.76 -10.65
CA TYR A 202 21.84 13.17 -10.50
C TYR A 202 21.05 14.15 -11.37
N ASP A 203 20.51 13.74 -12.52
CA ASP A 203 19.98 14.72 -13.47
C ASP A 203 18.59 15.26 -13.07
N TRP A 204 17.77 14.47 -12.40
CA TRP A 204 16.40 14.89 -12.08
C TRP A 204 16.30 15.68 -10.76
N ILE A 205 17.01 15.24 -9.70
CA ILE A 205 17.05 15.95 -8.40
C ILE A 205 17.73 17.31 -8.56
N LEU A 206 18.85 17.37 -9.29
CA LEU A 206 19.54 18.62 -9.56
C LEU A 206 18.74 19.55 -10.48
N GLY A 207 18.03 19.01 -11.48
CA GLY A 207 17.17 19.79 -12.37
C GLY A 207 15.94 20.41 -11.66
N ARG A 208 15.39 19.75 -10.65
CA ARG A 208 14.26 20.28 -9.87
C ARG A 208 14.73 21.24 -8.77
N TRP A 209 15.89 20.97 -8.15
CA TRP A 209 16.53 21.87 -7.19
C TRP A 209 16.94 23.17 -7.86
N ALA A 210 17.53 23.11 -9.05
CA ALA A 210 17.88 24.28 -9.83
C ALA A 210 16.64 25.11 -10.23
N ARG A 211 15.56 24.48 -10.67
CA ARG A 211 14.32 25.20 -11.04
C ARG A 211 13.61 25.85 -9.85
N ARG A 212 13.63 25.26 -8.65
CA ARG A 212 13.06 25.88 -7.45
C ARG A 212 13.89 27.04 -6.91
N ASN A 213 15.20 27.02 -7.09
CA ASN A 213 16.09 28.04 -6.54
C ASN A 213 16.44 29.19 -7.51
N PHE A 214 16.16 29.02 -8.82
CA PHE A 214 16.38 30.09 -9.82
C PHE A 214 15.13 30.93 -10.11
N SER A 215 13.96 30.60 -9.60
CA SER A 215 12.74 31.45 -9.73
C SER A 215 12.66 32.59 -8.72
N PHE A 216 13.67 32.80 -7.88
CA PHE A 216 13.77 33.92 -6.92
C PHE A 216 14.78 35.02 -7.31
N LEU A 217 15.31 34.98 -8.54
CA LEU A 217 16.27 35.95 -9.04
C LEU A 217 15.84 36.61 -10.39
N GLN A 218 14.53 36.89 -10.52
CA GLN A 218 14.04 37.87 -11.52
C GLN A 218 12.99 38.79 -10.89
#